data_14de069a3adcf33988be325cb5af0103
#
_entry.id   14de069a3adcf33988be325cb5af0103
#
_cell.length_a   1.000
_cell.length_b   1.000
_cell.length_c   1.000
_cell.angle_alpha   90.00
_cell.angle_beta   90.00
_cell.angle_gamma   90.00
#
_symmetry.space_group_name_H-M   'P 1'
#
loop_
_entity.id
_entity.type
_entity.pdbx_description
1 polymer ?
#
loop_
_entity_poly.entity_id
_entity_poly.type
_entity_poly.pdbx_seq_one_letter_code
_entity_poly.pdbx_strand_id
1 'polypeptide(L)'
;DGTMEIRMWEYDAQIALMNKEYRDGVLYVKFPDSAVIYLRSNSNTPDELKICVCIGQKELFYEIPILKVKNYTLEEIFEKELWMLIPFYIFRYEKEFRIINGDEERLRSLRMEYENVAARLDQECQSGRMKPITGGALCELANNVVEKLASKYGNVEKEVTEVMGGKVLNY
;
A
#
# COMPACT_ATOMS: atom_id res chain seq x y z
N ASP A 1 -5.19 -17.65 -10.79
CA ASP A 1 -6.50 -18.32 -10.74
C ASP A 1 -7.68 -17.35 -11.00
N GLY A 2 -7.43 -16.19 -11.58
CA GLY A 2 -8.48 -15.23 -12.03
C GLY A 2 -9.37 -14.64 -10.93
N THR A 3 -9.07 -14.90 -9.67
CA THR A 3 -9.93 -14.45 -8.56
C THR A 3 -9.77 -12.97 -8.24
N MET A 4 -8.61 -12.39 -8.50
CA MET A 4 -8.36 -10.97 -8.26
C MET A 4 -9.04 -10.11 -9.33
N GLU A 5 -8.97 -10.51 -10.58
CA GLU A 5 -9.66 -9.84 -11.69
C GLU A 5 -11.17 -9.80 -11.46
N ILE A 6 -11.77 -10.93 -11.02
CA ILE A 6 -13.20 -11.00 -10.70
C ILE A 6 -13.56 -10.02 -9.57
N ARG A 7 -12.78 -10.03 -8.46
CA ARG A 7 -13.03 -9.12 -7.32
C ARG A 7 -12.91 -7.66 -7.72
N MET A 8 -11.88 -7.31 -8.48
CA MET A 8 -11.69 -5.94 -8.94
C MET A 8 -12.83 -5.49 -9.84
N TRP A 9 -13.25 -6.36 -10.76
CA TRP A 9 -14.43 -6.08 -11.59
C TRP A 9 -15.69 -5.84 -10.75
N GLU A 10 -15.97 -6.69 -9.77
CA GLU A 10 -17.13 -6.57 -8.89
C GLU A 10 -17.08 -5.26 -8.08
N TYR A 11 -15.94 -4.91 -7.48
CA TYR A 11 -15.81 -3.68 -6.70
C TYR A 11 -15.95 -2.43 -7.57
N ASP A 12 -15.28 -2.40 -8.70
CA ASP A 12 -15.30 -1.25 -9.60
C ASP A 12 -16.66 -1.05 -10.25
N ALA A 13 -17.35 -2.15 -10.60
CA ALA A 13 -18.71 -2.09 -11.09
C ALA A 13 -19.70 -1.56 -10.02
N GLN A 14 -19.55 -1.97 -8.76
CA GLN A 14 -20.37 -1.45 -7.67
C GLN A 14 -20.12 0.05 -7.45
N ILE A 15 -18.86 0.50 -7.41
CA ILE A 15 -18.50 1.91 -7.27
C ILE A 15 -19.06 2.72 -8.46
N ALA A 16 -18.93 2.21 -9.68
CA ALA A 16 -19.44 2.85 -10.86
C ALA A 16 -20.97 3.01 -10.84
N LEU A 17 -21.69 1.99 -10.34
CA LEU A 17 -23.15 2.05 -10.19
C LEU A 17 -23.59 2.99 -9.05
N MET A 18 -22.81 3.12 -7.99
CA MET A 18 -23.09 4.11 -6.93
C MET A 18 -22.98 5.55 -7.44
N ASN A 19 -22.04 5.81 -8.36
CA ASN A 19 -21.77 7.11 -8.94
C ASN A 19 -22.41 7.32 -10.33
N LYS A 20 -23.43 6.52 -10.66
CA LYS A 20 -24.13 6.62 -11.96
C LYS A 20 -24.85 7.94 -12.12
N GLU A 21 -24.90 8.41 -13.35
CA GLU A 21 -25.65 9.62 -13.75
C GLU A 21 -26.62 9.32 -14.90
N TYR A 22 -27.80 9.96 -14.89
CA TYR A 22 -28.72 9.96 -16.00
C TYR A 22 -28.68 11.33 -16.71
N ARG A 23 -28.41 11.31 -18.02
CA ARG A 23 -28.43 12.51 -18.87
C ARG A 23 -29.17 12.18 -20.14
N ASP A 24 -30.20 12.95 -20.46
CA ASP A 24 -30.99 12.82 -21.70
C ASP A 24 -31.49 11.38 -21.98
N GLY A 25 -31.93 10.68 -20.94
CA GLY A 25 -32.41 9.30 -21.01
C GLY A 25 -31.34 8.23 -21.15
N VAL A 26 -30.04 8.62 -21.06
CA VAL A 26 -28.89 7.72 -21.12
C VAL A 26 -28.28 7.55 -19.72
N LEU A 27 -28.03 6.31 -19.34
CA LEU A 27 -27.30 5.96 -18.12
C LEU A 27 -25.78 6.01 -18.38
N TYR A 28 -25.09 6.90 -17.68
CA TYR A 28 -23.62 6.97 -17.65
C TYR A 28 -23.10 6.25 -16.42
N VAL A 29 -22.21 5.29 -16.64
CA VAL A 29 -21.54 4.50 -15.61
C VAL A 29 -20.03 4.67 -15.80
N LYS A 30 -19.38 5.38 -14.86
CA LYS A 30 -17.95 5.63 -14.93
C LYS A 30 -17.24 4.71 -13.94
N PHE A 31 -16.39 3.84 -14.45
CA PHE A 31 -15.50 3.01 -13.63
C PHE A 31 -14.42 3.87 -12.94
N PRO A 32 -14.03 3.55 -11.71
CA PRO A 32 -12.96 4.25 -11.01
C PRO A 32 -11.59 3.92 -11.63
N ASP A 33 -10.61 4.79 -11.38
CA ASP A 33 -9.21 4.51 -11.64
C ASP A 33 -8.67 3.69 -10.45
N SER A 34 -8.65 2.38 -10.59
CA SER A 34 -8.27 1.43 -9.54
C SER A 34 -6.85 0.92 -9.72
N ALA A 35 -6.22 0.51 -8.62
CA ALA A 35 -4.94 -0.19 -8.61
C ALA A 35 -4.96 -1.29 -7.54
N VAL A 36 -4.13 -2.32 -7.72
CA VAL A 36 -3.96 -3.40 -6.74
C VAL A 36 -2.55 -3.33 -6.15
N ILE A 37 -2.46 -3.40 -4.82
CA ILE A 37 -1.17 -3.46 -4.11
C ILE A 37 -0.81 -4.92 -3.85
N TYR A 38 0.31 -5.36 -4.40
CA TYR A 38 0.89 -6.67 -4.12
C TYR A 38 2.00 -6.55 -3.07
N LEU A 39 1.71 -7.05 -1.86
CA LEU A 39 2.65 -7.05 -0.73
C LEU A 39 3.82 -8.01 -0.97
N ARG A 40 3.53 -9.16 -1.60
CA ARG A 40 4.52 -10.17 -2.00
C ARG A 40 4.44 -10.37 -3.49
N SER A 41 5.56 -10.22 -4.16
CA SER A 41 5.64 -10.39 -5.61
C SER A 41 6.95 -11.10 -6.00
N ASN A 42 6.93 -11.75 -7.15
CA ASN A 42 8.09 -12.40 -7.77
C ASN A 42 8.19 -12.01 -9.25
N SER A 43 9.14 -12.61 -9.98
CA SER A 43 9.36 -12.34 -11.40
C SER A 43 8.17 -12.65 -12.30
N ASN A 44 7.27 -13.53 -11.85
CA ASN A 44 6.09 -13.97 -12.63
C ASN A 44 4.84 -13.16 -12.26
N THR A 45 4.93 -12.26 -11.27
CA THR A 45 3.81 -11.38 -10.92
C THR A 45 3.61 -10.35 -12.04
N PRO A 46 2.45 -10.28 -12.68
CA PRO A 46 2.20 -9.34 -13.78
C PRO A 46 2.28 -7.87 -13.28
N ASP A 47 2.38 -6.94 -14.20
CA ASP A 47 2.39 -5.50 -13.88
C ASP A 47 0.98 -4.90 -13.91
N GLU A 48 0.03 -5.62 -14.51
CA GLU A 48 -1.37 -5.23 -14.60
C GLU A 48 -2.29 -6.46 -14.61
N LEU A 49 -3.53 -6.27 -14.18
CA LEU A 49 -4.63 -7.20 -14.41
C LEU A 49 -5.36 -6.75 -15.66
N LYS A 50 -5.77 -7.70 -16.51
CA LYS A 50 -6.49 -7.44 -17.74
C LYS A 50 -7.87 -8.07 -17.71
N ILE A 51 -8.90 -7.27 -17.95
CA ILE A 51 -10.29 -7.70 -18.04
C ILE A 51 -10.80 -7.30 -19.41
N CYS A 52 -11.36 -8.24 -20.14
CA CYS A 52 -12.06 -7.97 -21.40
C CYS A 52 -13.57 -8.05 -21.16
N VAL A 53 -14.28 -6.97 -21.45
CA VAL A 53 -15.74 -6.91 -21.38
C VAL A 53 -16.31 -7.03 -22.78
N CYS A 54 -17.04 -8.11 -23.06
CA CYS A 54 -17.66 -8.36 -24.33
C CYS A 54 -19.14 -7.91 -24.31
N ILE A 55 -19.49 -6.97 -25.19
CA ILE A 55 -20.86 -6.50 -25.35
C ILE A 55 -21.27 -6.73 -26.80
N GLY A 56 -21.99 -7.81 -27.05
CA GLY A 56 -22.27 -8.29 -28.40
C GLY A 56 -20.96 -8.67 -29.11
N GLN A 57 -20.64 -7.95 -30.21
CA GLN A 57 -19.41 -8.17 -30.98
C GLN A 57 -18.29 -7.15 -30.58
N LYS A 58 -18.51 -6.29 -29.60
CA LYS A 58 -17.56 -5.28 -29.16
C LYS A 58 -16.79 -5.80 -27.95
N GLU A 59 -15.48 -5.62 -27.96
CA GLU A 59 -14.59 -5.91 -26.86
C GLU A 59 -14.03 -4.61 -26.29
N LEU A 60 -14.11 -4.45 -24.98
CA LEU A 60 -13.55 -3.33 -24.24
C LEU A 60 -12.53 -3.88 -23.24
N PHE A 61 -11.29 -3.46 -23.36
CA PHE A 61 -10.23 -3.83 -22.43
C PHE A 61 -10.20 -2.86 -21.25
N TYR A 62 -10.14 -3.44 -20.07
CA TYR A 62 -10.03 -2.74 -18.80
C TYR A 62 -8.77 -3.25 -18.08
N GLU A 63 -7.81 -2.37 -17.88
CA GLU A 63 -6.51 -2.68 -17.30
C GLU A 63 -6.41 -2.03 -15.92
N ILE A 64 -5.95 -2.81 -14.93
CA ILE A 64 -5.78 -2.37 -13.55
C ILE A 64 -4.29 -2.54 -13.18
N PRO A 65 -3.56 -1.46 -12.92
CA PRO A 65 -2.14 -1.54 -12.58
C PRO A 65 -1.92 -2.25 -11.25
N ILE A 66 -0.80 -2.99 -11.16
CA ILE A 66 -0.34 -3.65 -9.95
C ILE A 66 0.86 -2.90 -9.37
N LEU A 67 0.69 -2.36 -8.17
CA LEU A 67 1.76 -1.74 -7.38
C LEU A 67 2.45 -2.83 -6.53
N LYS A 68 3.70 -3.14 -6.88
CA LYS A 68 4.51 -4.13 -6.14
C LYS A 68 5.35 -3.39 -5.11
N VAL A 69 5.04 -3.56 -3.82
CA VAL A 69 5.70 -2.81 -2.72
C VAL A 69 7.22 -2.87 -2.81
N LYS A 70 7.79 -4.02 -3.15
CA LYS A 70 9.25 -4.20 -3.25
C LYS A 70 9.93 -3.37 -4.34
N ASN A 71 9.18 -2.89 -5.35
CA ASN A 71 9.73 -2.14 -6.48
C ASN A 71 9.91 -0.65 -6.19
N TYR A 72 9.39 -0.16 -5.06
CA TYR A 72 9.46 1.24 -4.70
C TYR A 72 10.49 1.45 -3.58
N THR A 73 11.43 2.36 -3.79
CA THR A 73 12.28 2.85 -2.72
C THR A 73 11.49 3.79 -1.81
N LEU A 74 12.05 4.11 -0.64
CA LEU A 74 11.41 5.06 0.26
C LEU A 74 11.30 6.45 -0.39
N GLU A 75 12.35 6.87 -1.12
CA GLU A 75 12.38 8.12 -1.87
C GLU A 75 11.22 8.18 -2.86
N GLU A 76 11.07 7.14 -3.70
CA GLU A 76 9.98 7.07 -4.68
C GLU A 76 8.60 7.08 -4.07
N ILE A 77 8.42 6.44 -2.90
CA ILE A 77 7.14 6.45 -2.17
C ILE A 77 6.75 7.88 -1.79
N PHE A 78 7.70 8.66 -1.28
CA PHE A 78 7.43 10.04 -0.89
C PHE A 78 7.34 10.99 -2.09
N GLU A 79 8.23 10.88 -3.08
CA GLU A 79 8.22 11.71 -4.29
C GLU A 79 6.95 11.54 -5.13
N LYS A 80 6.45 10.30 -5.21
CA LYS A 80 5.25 9.95 -5.98
C LYS A 80 3.96 9.99 -5.15
N GLU A 81 4.05 10.43 -3.89
CA GLU A 81 2.92 10.50 -2.94
C GLU A 81 2.20 9.15 -2.73
N LEU A 82 2.94 8.03 -2.86
CA LEU A 82 2.42 6.68 -2.66
C LEU A 82 2.38 6.29 -1.18
N TRP A 83 1.96 7.20 -0.31
CA TRP A 83 2.03 7.05 1.15
C TRP A 83 1.32 5.81 1.67
N MET A 84 0.30 5.31 0.96
CA MET A 84 -0.40 4.06 1.30
C MET A 84 0.49 2.82 1.23
N LEU A 85 1.70 2.90 0.63
CA LEU A 85 2.67 1.80 0.65
C LEU A 85 3.50 1.76 1.94
N ILE A 86 3.57 2.87 2.71
CA ILE A 86 4.39 2.98 3.93
C ILE A 86 4.06 1.89 4.96
N PRO A 87 2.80 1.61 5.31
CA PRO A 87 2.45 0.55 6.25
C PRO A 87 2.95 -0.85 5.84
N PHE A 88 3.11 -1.05 4.55
CA PHE A 88 3.53 -2.33 3.97
C PHE A 88 5.02 -2.40 3.62
N TYR A 89 5.76 -1.34 3.88
CA TYR A 89 7.18 -1.25 3.54
C TYR A 89 8.01 -2.36 4.19
N ILE A 90 7.62 -2.81 5.37
CA ILE A 90 8.25 -3.91 6.11
C ILE A 90 8.31 -5.25 5.34
N PHE A 91 7.39 -5.48 4.39
CA PHE A 91 7.35 -6.72 3.61
C PHE A 91 8.61 -6.96 2.78
N ARG A 92 9.38 -5.93 2.47
CA ARG A 92 10.65 -6.06 1.76
C ARG A 92 11.71 -6.81 2.56
N TYR A 93 11.62 -6.77 3.90
CA TYR A 93 12.54 -7.41 4.84
C TYR A 93 12.05 -8.79 5.33
N GLU A 94 10.83 -9.19 4.98
CA GLU A 94 10.18 -10.40 5.52
C GLU A 94 11.07 -11.66 5.42
N LYS A 95 11.76 -11.84 4.31
CA LYS A 95 12.64 -13.00 4.09
C LYS A 95 13.93 -12.96 4.92
N GLU A 96 14.30 -11.78 5.41
CA GLU A 96 15.53 -11.53 6.16
C GLU A 96 15.27 -11.39 7.67
N PHE A 97 14.03 -11.42 8.14
CA PHE A 97 13.69 -11.21 9.55
C PHE A 97 14.50 -12.09 10.49
N ARG A 98 14.73 -13.36 10.15
CA ARG A 98 15.52 -14.27 10.97
C ARG A 98 16.96 -13.77 11.16
N ILE A 99 17.55 -13.21 10.11
CA ILE A 99 18.92 -12.70 10.13
C ILE A 99 18.94 -11.37 10.88
N ILE A 100 18.05 -10.46 10.53
CA ILE A 100 17.97 -9.11 11.15
C ILE A 100 17.74 -9.23 12.66
N ASN A 101 16.84 -10.14 13.09
CA ASN A 101 16.49 -10.31 14.51
C ASN A 101 17.65 -10.72 15.40
N GLY A 102 18.69 -11.34 14.83
CA GLY A 102 19.90 -11.78 15.56
C GLY A 102 21.14 -10.90 15.34
N ASP A 103 21.03 -9.80 14.60
CA ASP A 103 22.14 -8.94 14.20
C ASP A 103 21.89 -7.49 14.63
N GLU A 104 22.64 -7.02 15.63
CA GLU A 104 22.48 -5.68 16.21
C GLU A 104 22.70 -4.54 15.20
N GLU A 105 23.63 -4.70 14.25
CA GLU A 105 23.91 -3.68 13.23
C GLU A 105 22.73 -3.56 12.25
N ARG A 106 22.18 -4.70 11.82
CA ARG A 106 21.01 -4.74 10.96
C ARG A 106 19.75 -4.22 11.66
N LEU A 107 19.56 -4.53 12.93
CA LEU A 107 18.48 -3.96 13.74
C LEU A 107 18.58 -2.45 13.84
N ARG A 108 19.79 -1.93 14.10
CA ARG A 108 20.03 -0.49 14.13
C ARG A 108 19.75 0.17 12.77
N SER A 109 20.19 -0.46 11.69
CA SER A 109 19.91 0.03 10.33
C SER A 109 18.40 0.08 10.02
N LEU A 110 17.67 -0.95 10.41
CA LEU A 110 16.20 -1.00 10.27
C LEU A 110 15.55 0.11 11.09
N ARG A 111 15.96 0.31 12.34
CA ARG A 111 15.47 1.39 13.19
C ARG A 111 15.69 2.76 12.56
N MET A 112 16.91 3.05 12.11
CA MET A 112 17.25 4.32 11.45
C MET A 112 16.40 4.58 10.20
N GLU A 113 16.10 3.54 9.44
CA GLU A 113 15.24 3.66 8.26
C GLU A 113 13.80 4.04 8.65
N TYR A 114 13.24 3.43 9.70
CA TYR A 114 11.92 3.78 10.20
C TYR A 114 11.88 5.15 10.90
N GLU A 115 12.97 5.58 11.55
CA GLU A 115 13.12 6.95 12.04
C GLU A 115 13.06 7.97 10.88
N ASN A 116 13.69 7.65 9.74
CA ASN A 116 13.59 8.46 8.52
C ASN A 116 12.15 8.47 7.97
N VAL A 117 11.46 7.31 7.92
CA VAL A 117 10.04 7.24 7.53
C VAL A 117 9.20 8.17 8.40
N ALA A 118 9.35 8.07 9.73
CA ALA A 118 8.60 8.87 10.68
C ALA A 118 8.88 10.38 10.52
N ALA A 119 10.15 10.76 10.36
CA ALA A 119 10.55 12.16 10.13
C ALA A 119 9.96 12.72 8.83
N ARG A 120 9.95 11.95 7.77
CA ARG A 120 9.36 12.36 6.48
C ARG A 120 7.84 12.49 6.56
N LEU A 121 7.14 11.58 7.25
CA LEU A 121 5.70 11.72 7.51
C LEU A 121 5.39 13.02 8.28
N ASP A 122 6.17 13.34 9.31
CA ASP A 122 6.05 14.60 10.04
C ASP A 122 6.23 15.81 9.11
N GLN A 123 7.21 15.78 8.22
CA GLN A 123 7.47 16.83 7.24
C GLN A 123 6.30 17.00 6.27
N GLU A 124 5.71 15.90 5.78
CA GLU A 124 4.52 15.94 4.92
C GLU A 124 3.32 16.58 5.65
N CYS A 125 3.13 16.25 6.93
CA CYS A 125 2.08 16.87 7.75
C CYS A 125 2.34 18.35 8.00
N GLN A 126 3.56 18.74 8.35
CA GLN A 126 3.94 20.13 8.60
C GLN A 126 3.85 21.01 7.35
N SER A 127 4.18 20.47 6.18
CA SER A 127 4.06 21.17 4.91
C SER A 127 2.62 21.32 4.41
N GLY A 128 1.66 20.63 5.04
CA GLY A 128 0.26 20.61 4.65
C GLY A 128 -0.05 19.70 3.46
N ARG A 129 0.92 18.95 2.93
CA ARG A 129 0.70 17.95 1.86
C ARG A 129 -0.06 16.74 2.37
N MET A 130 0.08 16.40 3.65
CA MET A 130 -0.66 15.34 4.32
C MET A 130 -1.43 15.90 5.53
N LYS A 131 -2.66 15.43 5.74
CA LYS A 131 -3.39 15.75 6.97
C LYS A 131 -2.80 14.98 8.15
N PRO A 132 -2.65 15.58 9.35
CA PRO A 132 -2.13 14.88 10.53
C PRO A 132 -2.86 13.55 10.83
N ILE A 133 -4.18 13.53 10.71
CA ILE A 133 -4.98 12.31 10.91
C ILE A 133 -4.58 11.18 9.94
N THR A 134 -4.20 11.54 8.71
CA THR A 134 -3.71 10.56 7.72
C THR A 134 -2.34 10.03 8.14
N GLY A 135 -1.43 10.90 8.56
CA GLY A 135 -0.11 10.51 9.08
C GLY A 135 -0.23 9.55 10.27
N GLY A 136 -1.09 9.88 11.25
CA GLY A 136 -1.37 9.02 12.40
C GLY A 136 -1.94 7.65 11.99
N ALA A 137 -2.91 7.63 11.08
CA ALA A 137 -3.49 6.38 10.58
C ALA A 137 -2.46 5.49 9.83
N LEU A 138 -1.54 6.10 9.07
CA LEU A 138 -0.46 5.36 8.41
C LEU A 138 0.52 4.75 9.43
N CYS A 139 0.88 5.50 10.49
CA CYS A 139 1.73 5.00 11.57
C CYS A 139 1.05 3.84 12.33
N GLU A 140 -0.22 3.99 12.69
CA GLU A 140 -1.00 2.94 13.36
C GLU A 140 -1.10 1.69 12.50
N LEU A 141 -1.41 1.84 11.21
CA LEU A 141 -1.48 0.70 10.30
C LEU A 141 -0.11 0.03 10.14
N ALA A 142 0.98 0.80 10.07
CA ALA A 142 2.34 0.26 10.02
C ALA A 142 2.67 -0.58 11.26
N ASN A 143 2.34 -0.10 12.47
CA ASN A 143 2.49 -0.86 13.69
C ASN A 143 1.71 -2.17 13.65
N ASN A 144 0.42 -2.12 13.32
CA ASN A 144 -0.44 -3.31 13.24
C ASN A 144 0.07 -4.35 12.23
N VAL A 145 0.64 -3.89 11.11
CA VAL A 145 1.25 -4.78 10.10
C VAL A 145 2.52 -5.43 10.65
N VAL A 146 3.41 -4.64 11.28
CA VAL A 146 4.67 -5.14 11.83
C VAL A 146 4.43 -6.13 12.97
N GLU A 147 3.56 -5.83 13.93
CA GLU A 147 3.18 -6.72 15.02
C GLU A 147 2.71 -8.09 14.51
N LYS A 148 1.89 -8.11 13.47
CA LYS A 148 1.42 -9.37 12.88
C LYS A 148 2.48 -10.10 12.08
N LEU A 149 3.27 -9.37 11.27
CA LEU A 149 4.22 -9.95 10.34
C LEU A 149 5.48 -10.43 11.05
N ALA A 150 5.97 -9.64 12.02
CA ALA A 150 7.21 -9.90 12.77
C ALA A 150 6.96 -10.53 14.15
N SER A 151 5.77 -11.03 14.47
CA SER A 151 5.39 -11.60 15.78
C SER A 151 6.32 -12.70 16.32
N LYS A 152 7.08 -13.38 15.45
CA LYS A 152 8.09 -14.38 15.81
C LYS A 152 9.50 -13.81 15.92
N TYR A 153 9.69 -12.53 15.66
CA TYR A 153 10.96 -11.82 15.57
C TYR A 153 10.94 -10.57 16.45
N GLY A 154 10.92 -10.79 17.78
CA GLY A 154 10.63 -9.76 18.77
C GLY A 154 11.56 -8.53 18.72
N ASN A 155 12.83 -8.68 18.32
CA ASN A 155 13.73 -7.54 18.17
C ASN A 155 13.33 -6.69 16.95
N VAL A 156 12.99 -7.33 15.81
CA VAL A 156 12.50 -6.63 14.61
C VAL A 156 11.21 -5.89 14.91
N GLU A 157 10.24 -6.56 15.54
CA GLU A 157 8.96 -5.98 15.94
C GLU A 157 9.19 -4.75 16.82
N LYS A 158 10.01 -4.89 17.90
CA LYS A 158 10.29 -3.84 18.85
C LYS A 158 10.91 -2.61 18.20
N GLU A 159 11.96 -2.77 17.39
CA GLU A 159 12.66 -1.64 16.77
C GLU A 159 11.75 -0.78 15.90
N VAL A 160 10.80 -1.40 15.20
CA VAL A 160 9.88 -0.66 14.33
C VAL A 160 8.71 -0.06 15.11
N THR A 161 8.09 -0.84 16.02
CA THR A 161 6.91 -0.37 16.77
C THR A 161 7.23 0.72 17.77
N GLU A 162 8.42 0.75 18.38
CA GLU A 162 8.87 1.85 19.22
C GLU A 162 8.95 3.18 18.45
N VAL A 163 9.42 3.14 17.20
CA VAL A 163 9.54 4.33 16.36
C VAL A 163 8.16 4.80 15.86
N MET A 164 7.40 3.90 15.25
CA MET A 164 6.12 4.25 14.64
C MET A 164 5.01 4.48 15.67
N GLY A 165 4.98 3.70 16.77
CA GLY A 165 4.00 3.85 17.85
C GLY A 165 4.15 5.14 18.64
N GLY A 166 5.38 5.63 18.84
CA GLY A 166 5.62 6.92 19.45
C GLY A 166 5.05 8.11 18.67
N LYS A 167 4.78 7.93 17.38
CA LYS A 167 4.19 8.96 16.50
C LYS A 167 2.67 8.98 16.55
N VAL A 168 2.02 7.85 16.73
CA VAL A 168 0.53 7.78 16.84
C VAL A 168 0.00 8.67 17.95
N LEU A 169 0.76 8.85 19.04
CA LEU A 169 0.36 9.66 20.19
C LEU A 169 0.52 11.17 19.99
N ASN A 170 1.15 11.63 18.91
CA ASN A 170 1.48 13.03 18.66
C ASN A 170 0.63 13.68 17.53
N TYR A 171 -0.32 12.96 16.97
CA TYR A 171 -1.31 13.44 15.99
C TYR A 171 -2.74 13.48 16.63
#